data_534dfc652e5b9182a0e1efeb67928dc3
#
_entry.id   534dfc652e5b9182a0e1efeb67928dc3
#
_cell.length_a   1.000
_cell.length_b   1.000
_cell.length_c   1.000
_cell.angle_alpha   90.00
_cell.angle_beta   90.00
_cell.angle_gamma   90.00
#
_symmetry.space_group_name_H-M   'P 1'
#
loop_
_entity.id
_entity.type
_entity.pdbx_description
1 polymer ?
#
loop_
_entity_poly.entity_id
_entity_poly.type
_entity_poly.pdbx_seq_one_letter_code
_entity_poly.pdbx_strand_id
1 'polypeptide(L)'
;ARLGATVIVINDEPNGTNINDGCGATHPEVVSEAVRLHQADLGLAFDGDGDRVIAVDHVGDIVDGDHLLALAAIDMHKHGKLKSNAVAVTVMTNAGFHAAMKKNNIDVVTTPVGDRNVLVAFDEHDIVLGGEQSGHIIYRDHATTGDGLLAGAMLVDLVRREGKPLATLARNAMSSLSQTLLNVRVANIRLNPADAPVAELNQAPAQTQGI
;
A
#
# COMPACT_ATOMS: atom_id res chain seq x y z
N ALA A 1 -20.81 -8.44 -4.63
CA ALA A 1 -22.05 -8.98 -5.22
C ALA A 1 -22.65 -8.08 -6.32
N ARG A 2 -22.94 -6.78 -6.07
CA ARG A 2 -23.54 -5.89 -7.09
C ARG A 2 -22.69 -5.70 -8.37
N LEU A 3 -21.38 -5.81 -8.25
CA LEU A 3 -20.44 -5.70 -9.37
C LEU A 3 -20.17 -7.04 -10.06
N GLY A 4 -20.94 -8.09 -9.74
CA GLY A 4 -20.84 -9.41 -10.37
C GLY A 4 -19.82 -10.36 -9.74
N ALA A 5 -19.17 -9.97 -8.63
CA ALA A 5 -18.26 -10.85 -7.91
C ALA A 5 -19.05 -11.82 -6.97
N THR A 6 -18.57 -13.04 -6.82
CA THR A 6 -18.95 -13.91 -5.69
C THR A 6 -18.12 -13.49 -4.49
N VAL A 7 -18.80 -13.09 -3.42
CA VAL A 7 -18.16 -12.55 -2.21
C VAL A 7 -18.34 -13.51 -1.05
N ILE A 8 -17.24 -13.87 -0.40
CA ILE A 8 -17.22 -14.60 0.87
C ILE A 8 -16.78 -13.59 1.92
N VAL A 9 -17.62 -13.35 2.91
CA VAL A 9 -17.36 -12.41 4.00
C VAL A 9 -16.95 -13.20 5.23
N ILE A 10 -15.93 -12.72 5.92
CA ILE A 10 -15.42 -13.27 7.18
C ILE A 10 -15.26 -12.14 8.19
N ASN A 11 -15.34 -12.46 9.48
CA ASN A 11 -15.21 -11.51 10.58
C ASN A 11 -16.21 -10.33 10.49
N ASP A 12 -17.46 -10.63 10.12
CA ASP A 12 -18.55 -9.67 9.91
C ASP A 12 -19.58 -9.61 11.06
N GLU A 13 -19.20 -10.08 12.24
CA GLU A 13 -20.02 -10.05 13.46
C GLU A 13 -19.48 -9.05 14.50
N PRO A 14 -19.68 -7.72 14.30
CA PRO A 14 -19.20 -6.72 15.23
C PRO A 14 -20.01 -6.75 16.54
N ASN A 15 -19.32 -6.70 17.68
CA ASN A 15 -19.92 -6.69 19.01
C ASN A 15 -19.65 -5.39 19.80
N GLY A 16 -19.01 -4.40 19.18
CA GLY A 16 -18.66 -3.09 19.79
C GLY A 16 -17.30 -3.07 20.49
N THR A 17 -16.62 -4.21 20.63
CA THR A 17 -15.31 -4.30 21.32
C THR A 17 -14.27 -5.11 20.55
N ASN A 18 -14.64 -5.77 19.44
CA ASN A 18 -13.79 -6.67 18.66
C ASN A 18 -13.23 -6.05 17.36
N ILE A 19 -13.18 -4.72 17.30
CA ILE A 19 -12.56 -4.04 16.15
C ILE A 19 -11.08 -4.43 16.01
N ASN A 20 -10.67 -4.90 14.82
CA ASN A 20 -9.29 -5.37 14.54
C ASN A 20 -8.81 -6.53 15.44
N ASP A 21 -9.67 -7.20 16.15
CA ASP A 21 -9.31 -8.29 17.07
C ASP A 21 -8.96 -9.56 16.29
N GLY A 22 -7.67 -9.75 16.03
CA GLY A 22 -7.14 -10.88 15.27
C GLY A 22 -7.66 -10.96 13.83
N CYS A 23 -8.00 -9.86 13.20
CA CYS A 23 -8.51 -9.80 11.83
C CYS A 23 -8.19 -8.47 11.14
N GLY A 24 -8.61 -8.33 9.89
CA GLY A 24 -8.50 -7.11 9.10
C GLY A 24 -7.09 -6.85 8.56
N ALA A 25 -6.82 -5.59 8.15
CA ALA A 25 -5.57 -5.20 7.49
C ALA A 25 -4.32 -5.38 8.37
N THR A 26 -4.48 -5.47 9.69
CA THR A 26 -3.39 -5.74 10.64
C THR A 26 -3.11 -7.22 10.84
N HIS A 27 -4.03 -8.09 10.38
CA HIS A 27 -3.95 -9.56 10.43
C HIS A 27 -4.34 -10.18 9.08
N PRO A 28 -3.64 -9.83 7.99
CA PRO A 28 -3.99 -10.27 6.64
C PRO A 28 -3.83 -11.78 6.44
N GLU A 29 -3.11 -12.47 7.33
CA GLU A 29 -2.96 -13.92 7.36
C GLU A 29 -4.31 -14.65 7.46
N VAL A 30 -5.30 -14.06 8.14
CA VAL A 30 -6.65 -14.61 8.25
C VAL A 30 -7.34 -14.65 6.87
N VAL A 31 -7.20 -13.58 6.10
CA VAL A 31 -7.71 -13.53 4.73
C VAL A 31 -6.92 -14.45 3.81
N SER A 32 -5.60 -14.58 4.03
CA SER A 32 -4.74 -15.53 3.30
C SER A 32 -5.21 -16.98 3.46
N GLU A 33 -5.54 -17.40 4.66
CA GLU A 33 -6.10 -18.72 4.93
C GLU A 33 -7.46 -18.90 4.26
N ALA A 34 -8.35 -17.91 4.36
CA ALA A 34 -9.66 -17.94 3.71
C ALA A 34 -9.57 -18.03 2.18
N VAL A 35 -8.65 -17.29 1.56
CA VAL A 35 -8.40 -17.36 0.11
C VAL A 35 -8.02 -18.78 -0.32
N ARG A 36 -7.11 -19.43 0.41
CA ARG A 36 -6.69 -20.81 0.11
C ARG A 36 -7.82 -21.80 0.33
N LEU A 37 -8.55 -21.67 1.44
CA LEU A 37 -9.65 -22.56 1.81
C LEU A 37 -10.77 -22.54 0.76
N HIS A 38 -11.14 -21.34 0.33
CA HIS A 38 -12.26 -21.13 -0.60
C HIS A 38 -11.83 -21.07 -2.07
N GLN A 39 -10.53 -21.20 -2.35
CA GLN A 39 -9.97 -21.07 -3.69
C GLN A 39 -10.42 -19.76 -4.38
N ALA A 40 -10.40 -18.67 -3.62
CA ALA A 40 -10.80 -17.36 -4.12
C ALA A 40 -9.73 -16.78 -5.06
N ASP A 41 -10.15 -15.97 -6.03
CA ASP A 41 -9.24 -15.31 -6.98
C ASP A 41 -8.34 -14.26 -6.29
N LEU A 42 -8.86 -13.63 -5.24
CA LEU A 42 -8.14 -12.70 -4.36
C LEU A 42 -8.90 -12.48 -3.05
N GLY A 43 -8.22 -11.96 -2.05
CA GLY A 43 -8.79 -11.51 -0.79
C GLY A 43 -8.51 -10.03 -0.52
N LEU A 44 -9.38 -9.39 0.25
CA LEU A 44 -9.25 -8.01 0.69
C LEU A 44 -9.43 -7.96 2.21
N ALA A 45 -8.44 -7.46 2.91
CA ALA A 45 -8.46 -7.24 4.36
C ALA A 45 -8.57 -5.73 4.63
N PHE A 46 -9.62 -5.32 5.30
CA PHE A 46 -9.85 -3.93 5.70
C PHE A 46 -9.52 -3.74 7.17
N ASP A 47 -9.16 -2.55 7.59
CA ASP A 47 -9.08 -2.22 9.01
C ASP A 47 -10.44 -1.72 9.56
N GLY A 48 -10.46 -1.39 10.86
CA GLY A 48 -11.72 -1.20 11.58
C GLY A 48 -12.54 0.00 11.15
N ASP A 49 -11.94 1.08 10.63
CA ASP A 49 -12.63 2.25 10.08
C ASP A 49 -12.66 2.25 8.55
N GLY A 50 -12.08 1.22 7.93
CA GLY A 50 -12.20 0.97 6.49
C GLY A 50 -11.39 1.92 5.61
N ASP A 51 -10.46 2.67 6.19
CA ASP A 51 -9.61 3.62 5.46
C ASP A 51 -8.40 2.95 4.79
N ARG A 52 -8.12 1.68 5.13
CA ARG A 52 -7.02 0.85 4.63
C ARG A 52 -7.50 -0.45 4.02
N VAL A 53 -6.70 -0.94 3.07
CA VAL A 53 -6.86 -2.27 2.49
C VAL A 53 -5.51 -2.93 2.25
N ILE A 54 -5.40 -4.18 2.64
CA ILE A 54 -4.33 -5.10 2.23
C ILE A 54 -4.97 -6.16 1.36
N ALA A 55 -4.38 -6.48 0.24
CA ALA A 55 -4.86 -7.54 -0.61
C ALA A 55 -4.08 -8.85 -0.40
N VAL A 56 -4.70 -9.93 -0.79
CA VAL A 56 -4.11 -11.27 -0.79
C VAL A 56 -4.37 -11.87 -2.16
N ASP A 57 -3.37 -12.47 -2.77
CA ASP A 57 -3.53 -13.12 -4.06
C ASP A 57 -4.09 -14.55 -3.94
N HIS A 58 -4.38 -15.19 -5.06
CA HIS A 58 -5.01 -16.50 -5.12
C HIS A 58 -4.15 -17.67 -4.53
N VAL A 59 -2.84 -17.45 -4.32
CA VAL A 59 -1.97 -18.44 -3.65
C VAL A 59 -1.81 -18.14 -2.16
N GLY A 60 -2.38 -17.01 -1.71
CA GLY A 60 -2.37 -16.58 -0.32
C GLY A 60 -1.19 -15.69 0.04
N ASP A 61 -0.47 -15.14 -0.94
CA ASP A 61 0.60 -14.18 -0.68
C ASP A 61 0.02 -12.78 -0.47
N ILE A 62 0.60 -12.06 0.50
CA ILE A 62 0.15 -10.71 0.85
C ILE A 62 0.64 -9.71 -0.20
N VAL A 63 -0.27 -8.86 -0.64
CA VAL A 63 -0.03 -7.74 -1.55
C VAL A 63 -0.30 -6.46 -0.78
N ASP A 64 0.77 -5.83 -0.29
CA ASP A 64 0.71 -4.67 0.60
C ASP A 64 0.37 -3.35 -0.14
N GLY A 65 0.26 -2.26 0.61
CA GLY A 65 -0.10 -0.95 0.07
C GLY A 65 0.88 -0.43 -0.98
N ASP A 66 2.17 -0.74 -0.89
CA ASP A 66 3.17 -0.34 -1.89
C ASP A 66 2.90 -1.04 -3.24
N HIS A 67 2.57 -2.34 -3.21
CA HIS A 67 2.21 -3.07 -4.42
C HIS A 67 0.89 -2.56 -5.02
N LEU A 68 -0.10 -2.27 -4.16
CA LEU A 68 -1.39 -1.72 -4.61
C LEU A 68 -1.22 -0.36 -5.26
N LEU A 69 -0.42 0.52 -4.66
CA LEU A 69 -0.08 1.83 -5.23
C LEU A 69 0.70 1.70 -6.55
N ALA A 70 1.66 0.76 -6.62
CA ALA A 70 2.42 0.53 -7.85
C ALA A 70 1.50 0.07 -8.99
N LEU A 71 0.60 -0.87 -8.72
CA LEU A 71 -0.40 -1.33 -9.67
C LEU A 71 -1.28 -0.18 -10.16
N ALA A 72 -1.82 0.61 -9.22
CA ALA A 72 -2.68 1.74 -9.52
C ALA A 72 -1.97 2.82 -10.35
N ALA A 73 -0.75 3.21 -9.94
CA ALA A 73 0.03 4.23 -10.62
C ALA A 73 0.36 3.83 -12.07
N ILE A 74 0.81 2.59 -12.27
CA ILE A 74 1.14 2.06 -13.60
C ILE A 74 -0.13 1.99 -14.49
N ASP A 75 -1.24 1.50 -13.94
CA ASP A 75 -2.50 1.42 -14.67
C ASP A 75 -3.03 2.81 -15.05
N MET A 76 -3.06 3.75 -14.10
CA MET A 76 -3.49 5.12 -14.35
C MET A 76 -2.58 5.84 -15.34
N HIS A 77 -1.26 5.64 -15.25
CA HIS A 77 -0.30 6.20 -16.22
C HIS A 77 -0.58 5.66 -17.63
N LYS A 78 -0.72 4.35 -17.79
CA LYS A 78 -1.03 3.68 -19.08
C LYS A 78 -2.30 4.21 -19.72
N HIS A 79 -3.30 4.62 -18.92
CA HIS A 79 -4.58 5.14 -19.39
C HIS A 79 -4.65 6.68 -19.43
N GLY A 80 -3.55 7.40 -19.19
CA GLY A 80 -3.51 8.86 -19.17
C GLY A 80 -4.32 9.50 -18.04
N LYS A 81 -4.53 8.77 -16.93
CA LYS A 81 -5.31 9.21 -15.76
C LYS A 81 -4.43 9.65 -14.59
N LEU A 82 -3.12 9.41 -14.65
CA LEU A 82 -2.19 9.82 -13.60
C LEU A 82 -1.80 11.27 -13.81
N LYS A 83 -2.51 12.16 -13.15
CA LYS A 83 -2.28 13.60 -13.23
C LYS A 83 -0.87 13.97 -12.77
N SER A 84 -0.27 14.98 -13.38
CA SER A 84 1.15 15.36 -13.18
C SER A 84 2.15 14.22 -13.41
N ASN A 85 1.70 13.06 -13.89
CA ASN A 85 2.51 11.86 -14.05
C ASN A 85 3.28 11.48 -12.77
N ALA A 86 2.68 11.73 -11.61
CA ALA A 86 3.30 11.60 -10.30
C ALA A 86 2.39 10.87 -9.30
N VAL A 87 3.04 10.24 -8.30
CA VAL A 87 2.39 9.60 -7.17
C VAL A 87 3.03 10.09 -5.86
N ALA A 88 2.22 10.34 -4.82
CA ALA A 88 2.71 10.74 -3.51
C ALA A 88 2.76 9.55 -2.55
N VAL A 89 3.90 9.35 -1.89
CA VAL A 89 4.14 8.27 -0.94
C VAL A 89 4.88 8.78 0.29
N THR A 90 5.00 7.96 1.34
CA THR A 90 5.76 8.34 2.52
C THR A 90 7.20 7.80 2.49
N VAL A 91 8.03 8.30 3.41
CA VAL A 91 9.41 7.81 3.61
C VAL A 91 9.49 6.33 4.00
N MET A 92 8.37 5.72 4.37
CA MET A 92 8.28 4.29 4.71
C MET A 92 8.14 3.38 3.49
N THR A 93 7.82 3.95 2.33
CA THR A 93 7.61 3.21 1.09
C THR A 93 8.87 2.46 0.66
N ASN A 94 8.68 1.22 0.24
CA ASN A 94 9.75 0.32 -0.15
C ASN A 94 10.58 0.88 -1.32
N ALA A 95 11.89 0.73 -1.25
CA ALA A 95 12.78 1.19 -2.32
C ALA A 95 12.49 0.52 -3.69
N GLY A 96 11.90 -0.69 -3.68
CA GLY A 96 11.43 -1.36 -4.89
C GLY A 96 10.31 -0.61 -5.59
N PHE A 97 9.44 0.09 -4.86
CA PHE A 97 8.43 0.98 -5.42
C PHE A 97 9.07 2.10 -6.23
N HIS A 98 10.04 2.81 -5.66
CA HIS A 98 10.75 3.91 -6.34
C HIS A 98 11.43 3.42 -7.63
N ALA A 99 12.06 2.24 -7.58
CA ALA A 99 12.67 1.62 -8.75
C ALA A 99 11.63 1.29 -9.84
N ALA A 100 10.46 0.78 -9.43
CA ALA A 100 9.36 0.46 -10.34
C ALA A 100 8.77 1.72 -10.98
N MET A 101 8.54 2.78 -10.21
CA MET A 101 8.03 4.05 -10.75
C MET A 101 9.01 4.67 -11.74
N LYS A 102 10.31 4.69 -11.40
CA LYS A 102 11.37 5.15 -12.31
C LYS A 102 11.38 4.36 -13.63
N LYS A 103 11.24 3.04 -13.57
CA LYS A 103 11.19 2.17 -14.76
C LYS A 103 10.01 2.50 -15.67
N ASN A 104 8.90 2.96 -15.08
CA ASN A 104 7.67 3.33 -15.80
C ASN A 104 7.60 4.82 -16.13
N ASN A 105 8.66 5.60 -15.90
CA ASN A 105 8.71 7.07 -16.07
C ASN A 105 7.62 7.80 -15.27
N ILE A 106 7.33 7.34 -14.07
CA ILE A 106 6.40 7.96 -13.12
C ILE A 106 7.21 8.65 -12.04
N ASP A 107 6.92 9.92 -11.77
CA ASP A 107 7.57 10.69 -10.71
C ASP A 107 7.00 10.31 -9.34
N VAL A 108 7.87 10.38 -8.31
CA VAL A 108 7.49 10.05 -6.93
C VAL A 108 7.77 11.24 -6.03
N VAL A 109 6.72 11.75 -5.39
CA VAL A 109 6.83 12.76 -4.34
C VAL A 109 6.84 12.04 -2.99
N THR A 110 7.95 12.13 -2.27
CA THR A 110 8.11 11.48 -0.96
C THR A 110 7.84 12.47 0.16
N THR A 111 6.94 12.12 1.06
CA THR A 111 6.50 12.93 2.20
C THR A 111 6.91 12.31 3.53
N PRO A 112 6.90 13.05 4.64
CA PRO A 112 6.88 12.45 5.97
C PRO A 112 5.67 11.53 6.15
N VAL A 113 5.73 10.60 7.12
CA VAL A 113 4.61 9.71 7.46
C VAL A 113 3.40 10.52 7.90
N GLY A 114 2.22 10.07 7.50
CA GLY A 114 0.91 10.63 7.83
C GLY A 114 0.13 11.10 6.61
N ASP A 115 -1.14 10.72 6.57
CA ASP A 115 -2.09 11.01 5.49
C ASP A 115 -2.16 12.50 5.14
N ARG A 116 -2.14 13.38 6.15
CA ARG A 116 -2.10 14.84 5.98
C ARG A 116 -0.93 15.30 5.10
N ASN A 117 0.26 14.70 5.26
CA ASN A 117 1.43 15.07 4.48
C ASN A 117 1.25 14.66 3.00
N VAL A 118 0.62 13.50 2.78
CA VAL A 118 0.27 13.03 1.44
C VAL A 118 -0.74 13.98 0.78
N LEU A 119 -1.75 14.44 1.53
CA LEU A 119 -2.75 15.40 1.03
C LEU A 119 -2.14 16.76 0.69
N VAL A 120 -1.18 17.25 1.50
CA VAL A 120 -0.44 18.48 1.19
C VAL A 120 0.33 18.33 -0.13
N ALA A 121 1.02 17.20 -0.32
CA ALA A 121 1.72 16.94 -1.58
C ALA A 121 0.78 16.89 -2.79
N PHE A 122 -0.46 16.42 -2.61
CA PHE A 122 -1.48 16.46 -3.68
C PHE A 122 -1.79 17.88 -4.12
N ASP A 123 -1.95 18.82 -3.15
CA ASP A 123 -2.24 20.21 -3.44
C ASP A 123 -1.04 20.93 -4.09
N GLU A 124 0.16 20.70 -3.57
CA GLU A 124 1.37 21.35 -4.04
C GLU A 124 1.84 20.89 -5.42
N HIS A 125 1.60 19.62 -5.76
CA HIS A 125 2.11 19.00 -6.99
C HIS A 125 1.00 18.57 -7.97
N ASP A 126 -0.26 18.89 -7.69
CA ASP A 126 -1.41 18.53 -8.51
C ASP A 126 -1.53 17.01 -8.75
N ILE A 127 -1.29 16.20 -7.69
CA ILE A 127 -1.30 14.74 -7.71
C ILE A 127 -2.69 14.22 -7.34
N VAL A 128 -3.08 13.08 -7.90
CA VAL A 128 -4.39 12.46 -7.69
C VAL A 128 -4.33 11.06 -7.08
N LEU A 129 -3.14 10.48 -6.96
CA LEU A 129 -2.92 9.17 -6.36
C LEU A 129 -1.79 9.21 -5.36
N GLY A 130 -1.97 8.61 -4.21
CA GLY A 130 -0.92 8.45 -3.22
C GLY A 130 -1.37 7.61 -2.04
N GLY A 131 -0.46 7.38 -1.10
CA GLY A 131 -0.77 6.62 0.10
C GLY A 131 0.46 6.04 0.78
N GLU A 132 0.23 4.97 1.53
CA GLU A 132 1.21 4.35 2.43
C GLU A 132 1.25 2.83 2.28
N GLN A 133 2.37 2.22 2.65
CA GLN A 133 2.54 0.76 2.70
C GLN A 133 1.47 0.07 3.56
N SER A 134 0.94 0.76 4.57
CA SER A 134 -0.13 0.28 5.44
C SER A 134 -1.46 -0.02 4.73
N GLY A 135 -1.58 0.36 3.45
CA GLY A 135 -2.79 0.20 2.65
C GLY A 135 -3.74 1.40 2.69
N HIS A 136 -3.34 2.52 3.31
CA HIS A 136 -4.05 3.78 3.22
C HIS A 136 -3.81 4.40 1.84
N ILE A 137 -4.76 4.22 0.91
CA ILE A 137 -4.63 4.64 -0.48
C ILE A 137 -5.69 5.68 -0.81
N ILE A 138 -5.26 6.80 -1.37
CA ILE A 138 -6.10 7.95 -1.70
C ILE A 138 -6.19 8.09 -3.22
N TYR A 139 -7.39 7.97 -3.75
CA TYR A 139 -7.75 8.34 -5.12
C TYR A 139 -8.48 9.68 -5.06
N ARG A 140 -7.77 10.79 -5.18
CA ARG A 140 -8.29 12.12 -4.91
C ARG A 140 -9.51 12.51 -5.76
N ASP A 141 -9.59 12.03 -6.99
CA ASP A 141 -10.74 12.29 -7.86
C ASP A 141 -12.03 11.59 -7.38
N HIS A 142 -11.92 10.69 -6.41
CA HIS A 142 -13.04 9.89 -5.89
C HIS A 142 -13.29 10.08 -4.41
N ALA A 143 -12.25 10.31 -3.60
CA ALA A 143 -12.33 10.46 -2.16
C ALA A 143 -11.32 11.50 -1.64
N THR A 144 -11.64 12.14 -0.52
CA THR A 144 -10.78 13.16 0.13
C THR A 144 -9.79 12.57 1.14
N THR A 145 -9.88 11.27 1.41
CA THR A 145 -9.04 10.51 2.33
C THR A 145 -8.83 9.10 1.79
N GLY A 146 -8.06 8.28 2.48
CA GLY A 146 -7.96 6.84 2.20
C GLY A 146 -9.34 6.20 2.29
N ASP A 147 -9.61 5.30 1.36
CA ASP A 147 -10.84 4.50 1.31
C ASP A 147 -10.48 3.09 0.84
N GLY A 148 -10.44 2.18 1.81
CA GLY A 148 -10.07 0.79 1.56
C GLY A 148 -11.06 0.08 0.64
N LEU A 149 -12.36 0.38 0.75
CA LEU A 149 -13.38 -0.22 -0.11
C LEU A 149 -13.24 0.26 -1.56
N LEU A 150 -13.02 1.55 -1.75
CA LEU A 150 -12.74 2.13 -3.07
C LEU A 150 -11.46 1.53 -3.66
N ALA A 151 -10.36 1.53 -2.90
CA ALA A 151 -9.08 1.00 -3.35
C ALA A 151 -9.18 -0.50 -3.70
N GLY A 152 -9.89 -1.29 -2.88
CA GLY A 152 -10.18 -2.68 -3.17
C GLY A 152 -11.02 -2.88 -4.42
N ALA A 153 -12.05 -2.05 -4.64
CA ALA A 153 -12.88 -2.11 -5.86
C ALA A 153 -12.07 -1.74 -7.11
N MET A 154 -11.21 -0.72 -7.03
CA MET A 154 -10.31 -0.33 -8.13
C MET A 154 -9.32 -1.45 -8.46
N LEU A 155 -8.78 -2.15 -7.44
CA LEU A 155 -7.92 -3.31 -7.65
C LEU A 155 -8.66 -4.45 -8.37
N VAL A 156 -9.88 -4.79 -7.93
CA VAL A 156 -10.70 -5.84 -8.56
C VAL A 156 -10.99 -5.51 -10.02
N ASP A 157 -11.32 -4.25 -10.32
CA ASP A 157 -11.54 -3.79 -11.70
C ASP A 157 -10.26 -3.93 -12.54
N LEU A 158 -9.10 -3.53 -12.00
CA LEU A 158 -7.80 -3.68 -12.65
C LEU A 158 -7.49 -5.14 -12.97
N VAL A 159 -7.60 -6.04 -11.98
CA VAL A 159 -7.36 -7.48 -12.16
C VAL A 159 -8.28 -8.06 -13.24
N ARG A 160 -9.56 -7.70 -13.22
CA ARG A 160 -10.53 -8.13 -14.23
C ARG A 160 -10.18 -7.63 -15.63
N ARG A 161 -9.83 -6.35 -15.78
CA ARG A 161 -9.47 -5.76 -17.09
C ARG A 161 -8.20 -6.36 -17.67
N GLU A 162 -7.18 -6.59 -16.83
CA GLU A 162 -5.92 -7.18 -17.28
C GLU A 162 -6.03 -8.70 -17.56
N GLY A 163 -7.06 -9.38 -17.03
CA GLY A 163 -7.30 -10.80 -17.25
C GLY A 163 -6.18 -11.72 -16.74
N LYS A 164 -5.42 -11.27 -15.75
CA LYS A 164 -4.30 -11.99 -15.15
C LYS A 164 -4.48 -12.09 -13.64
N PRO A 165 -3.99 -13.17 -13.00
CA PRO A 165 -4.01 -13.29 -11.55
C PRO A 165 -3.27 -12.14 -10.86
N LEU A 166 -3.77 -11.70 -9.70
CA LEU A 166 -3.15 -10.64 -8.90
C LEU A 166 -1.67 -10.93 -8.59
N ALA A 167 -1.32 -12.18 -8.27
CA ALA A 167 0.07 -12.61 -8.07
C ALA A 167 1.01 -12.24 -9.23
N THR A 168 0.53 -12.40 -10.47
CA THR A 168 1.30 -12.04 -11.66
C THR A 168 1.40 -10.54 -11.84
N LEU A 169 0.30 -9.84 -11.61
CA LEU A 169 0.25 -8.38 -11.75
C LEU A 169 1.15 -7.71 -10.70
N ALA A 170 1.07 -8.12 -9.44
CA ALA A 170 1.87 -7.58 -8.34
C ALA A 170 3.37 -7.77 -8.57
N ARG A 171 3.81 -8.99 -8.95
CA ARG A 171 5.22 -9.26 -9.28
C ARG A 171 5.73 -8.46 -10.48
N ASN A 172 4.88 -8.18 -11.44
CA ASN A 172 5.25 -7.38 -12.61
C ASN A 172 5.29 -5.89 -12.30
N ALA A 173 4.50 -5.42 -11.34
CA ALA A 173 4.43 -4.01 -10.96
C ALA A 173 5.68 -3.59 -10.21
N MET A 174 6.09 -4.33 -9.18
CA MET A 174 7.31 -4.06 -8.43
C MET A 174 7.89 -5.33 -7.78
N SER A 175 9.15 -5.24 -7.39
CA SER A 175 9.82 -6.24 -6.55
C SER A 175 10.19 -5.58 -5.23
N SER A 176 9.71 -6.13 -4.12
CA SER A 176 10.07 -5.64 -2.79
C SER A 176 11.54 -5.89 -2.50
N LEU A 177 12.20 -4.88 -1.93
CA LEU A 177 13.53 -5.02 -1.36
C LEU A 177 13.42 -5.25 0.14
N SER A 178 14.32 -6.05 0.70
CA SER A 178 14.39 -6.23 2.15
C SER A 178 14.52 -4.90 2.86
N GLN A 179 13.65 -4.65 3.83
CA GLN A 179 13.59 -3.41 4.59
C GLN A 179 13.56 -3.76 6.09
N THR A 180 14.40 -3.09 6.87
CA THR A 180 14.45 -3.28 8.33
C THR A 180 14.04 -1.99 9.01
N LEU A 181 13.00 -2.07 9.84
CA LEU A 181 12.59 -0.99 10.72
C LEU A 181 13.27 -1.19 12.08
N LEU A 182 14.12 -0.25 12.48
CA LEU A 182 14.79 -0.26 13.76
C LEU A 182 14.20 0.81 14.68
N ASN A 183 13.52 0.40 15.73
CA ASN A 183 13.02 1.29 16.78
C ASN A 183 14.05 1.44 17.90
N VAL A 184 14.56 2.65 18.08
CA VAL A 184 15.51 2.96 19.16
C VAL A 184 14.81 3.78 20.24
N ARG A 185 14.79 3.26 21.47
CA ARG A 185 14.33 4.03 22.63
C ARG A 185 15.42 5.04 23.04
N VAL A 186 15.08 6.32 22.98
CA VAL A 186 15.93 7.40 23.48
C VAL A 186 15.25 8.06 24.69
N ALA A 187 15.96 8.14 25.82
CA ALA A 187 15.47 8.83 27.00
C ALA A 187 15.76 10.34 26.88
N ASN A 188 14.69 11.14 26.77
CA ASN A 188 14.71 12.63 26.87
C ASN A 188 15.69 13.39 25.99
N ILE A 189 16.06 12.90 24.82
CA ILE A 189 16.94 13.61 23.91
C ILE A 189 16.09 14.15 22.75
N ARG A 190 16.10 15.47 22.54
CA ARG A 190 15.70 16.06 21.25
C ARG A 190 16.81 15.70 20.25
N LEU A 191 16.59 14.67 19.44
CA LEU A 191 17.51 14.32 18.38
C LEU A 191 17.49 15.43 17.33
N ASN A 192 18.62 16.14 17.24
CA ASN A 192 18.86 16.99 16.08
C ASN A 192 19.35 16.06 14.94
N PRO A 193 18.82 16.16 13.71
CA PRO A 193 19.32 15.39 12.56
C PRO A 193 20.83 15.52 12.31
N ALA A 194 21.45 16.57 12.84
CA ALA A 194 22.89 16.80 12.77
C ALA A 194 23.69 16.13 13.90
N ASP A 195 23.03 15.50 14.89
CA ASP A 195 23.74 14.81 15.97
C ASP A 195 24.45 13.57 15.43
N ALA A 196 25.68 13.34 15.87
CA ALA A 196 26.56 12.31 15.33
C ALA A 196 25.92 10.91 15.20
N PRO A 197 25.16 10.38 16.18
CA PRO A 197 24.50 9.07 16.04
C PRO A 197 23.43 9.03 14.93
N VAL A 198 22.75 10.13 14.67
CA VAL A 198 21.72 10.23 13.61
C VAL A 198 22.39 10.43 12.27
N ALA A 199 23.46 11.21 12.21
CA ALA A 199 24.26 11.41 11.01
C ALA A 199 24.93 10.10 10.54
N GLU A 200 25.43 9.27 11.45
CA GLU A 200 26.00 7.94 11.14
C GLU A 200 24.94 6.97 10.60
N LEU A 201 23.73 6.94 11.18
CA LEU A 201 22.63 6.11 10.69
C LEU A 201 22.17 6.52 9.28
N ASN A 202 22.17 7.82 9.00
CA ASN A 202 21.80 8.34 7.67
C ASN A 202 22.92 8.16 6.62
N GLN A 203 24.16 7.93 7.03
CA GLN A 203 25.31 7.71 6.15
C GLN A 203 25.64 6.22 5.97
N ALA A 204 25.04 5.34 6.77
CA ALA A 204 25.24 3.90 6.60
C ALA A 204 24.79 3.50 5.19
N PRO A 205 25.68 2.99 4.33
CA PRO A 205 25.26 2.48 3.04
C PRO A 205 24.28 1.35 3.27
N ALA A 206 23.19 1.31 2.50
CA ALA A 206 22.31 0.18 2.46
C ALA A 206 23.18 -1.05 2.16
N GLN A 207 23.52 -1.82 3.18
CA GLN A 207 24.23 -3.06 2.99
C GLN A 207 23.27 -4.05 2.35
N THR A 208 23.27 -4.07 1.04
CA THR A 208 22.80 -5.21 0.26
C THR A 208 23.72 -6.39 0.57
N GLN A 209 23.47 -7.06 1.69
CA GLN A 209 23.98 -8.41 1.84
C GLN A 209 22.94 -9.33 1.20
N GLY A 210 23.29 -9.79 -0.02
CA GLY A 210 22.62 -10.93 -0.60
C GLY A 210 22.84 -12.17 0.29
N ILE A 211 21.77 -12.86 0.57
CA ILE A 211 21.71 -14.30 0.78
C ILE A 211 20.62 -14.81 -0.14
#